data_d846e45e5ea401cabe925dfb01b63560
#
_entry.id   d846e45e5ea401cabe925dfb01b63560
#
_cell.length_a   1.000
_cell.length_b   1.000
_cell.length_c   1.000
_cell.angle_alpha   90.00
_cell.angle_beta   90.00
_cell.angle_gamma   90.00
#
_symmetry.space_group_name_H-M   'P 1'
#
loop_
_entity.id
_entity.type
_entity.pdbx_description
1 polymer ?
#
loop_
_entity_poly.entity_id
_entity_poly.type
_entity_poly.pdbx_seq_one_letter_code
_entity_poly.pdbx_strand_id
1 'polypeptide(L)'
;MKNKSVVKRKILTVVIGLLLLISYILGNIEMGKLGSRMDYVNLLSQGDENGMTYSLAESAHQRNQQSDEPLQFVNWCQESGGRVSYKELNRMETAEIMAVYGRTDLLFSDCEVMDIENKNGCLISKGLAFRLLGGTDVVGNILEYNSREYEVIDVIESDIPLLVYELGEEDSSIVLDRATMICIQNSPKQTKAAYDKVAGMWSLVDYQMIFYGIKIVYFIVPWMLGVGLLLSIRRYKNSARKSVVNRINRISDDSIKNYLKKNREWMIWEMIMFLVLFFMIMFTVIQISVPLDIIPDKWSNFEFWSEFYKNKQESVLLMRSMKRGVVDLGYITGFQRASIIGVISIVQARTLARLIA
;
A
#
# COMPACT_ATOMS: atom_id res chain seq x y z
N MET A 1 48.20 -13.01 -6.69
CA MET A 1 46.97 -13.23 -5.94
C MET A 1 46.18 -11.96 -5.60
N LYS A 2 46.78 -10.81 -5.25
CA LYS A 2 46.08 -9.52 -4.96
C LYS A 2 45.13 -9.02 -6.05
N ASN A 3 45.47 -9.16 -7.34
CA ASN A 3 44.65 -8.64 -8.44
C ASN A 3 43.31 -9.41 -8.61
N LYS A 4 43.30 -10.73 -8.39
CA LYS A 4 42.05 -11.53 -8.48
C LYS A 4 41.02 -11.19 -7.40
N SER A 5 41.47 -10.83 -6.18
CA SER A 5 40.54 -10.44 -5.10
C SER A 5 39.90 -9.06 -5.33
N VAL A 6 40.65 -8.11 -5.91
CA VAL A 6 40.14 -6.77 -6.25
C VAL A 6 39.10 -6.85 -7.39
N VAL A 7 39.37 -7.66 -8.41
CA VAL A 7 38.44 -7.88 -9.52
C VAL A 7 37.16 -8.55 -9.03
N LYS A 8 37.27 -9.59 -8.17
CA LYS A 8 36.09 -10.25 -7.55
C LYS A 8 35.24 -9.26 -6.73
N ARG A 9 35.89 -8.39 -5.93
CA ARG A 9 35.16 -7.37 -5.14
C ARG A 9 34.41 -6.38 -6.04
N LYS A 10 35.03 -5.91 -7.13
CA LYS A 10 34.38 -5.01 -8.08
C LYS A 10 33.18 -5.66 -8.77
N ILE A 11 33.32 -6.91 -9.24
CA ILE A 11 32.22 -7.66 -9.85
C ILE A 11 31.07 -7.83 -8.83
N LEU A 12 31.39 -8.24 -7.60
CA LEU A 12 30.39 -8.39 -6.53
C LEU A 12 29.64 -7.08 -6.24
N THR A 13 30.36 -5.94 -6.19
CA THR A 13 29.76 -4.61 -6.00
C THR A 13 28.76 -4.28 -7.12
N VAL A 14 29.13 -4.54 -8.37
CA VAL A 14 28.25 -4.29 -9.53
C VAL A 14 27.02 -5.20 -9.47
N VAL A 15 27.21 -6.49 -9.21
CA VAL A 15 26.09 -7.46 -9.13
C VAL A 15 25.12 -7.09 -8.00
N ILE A 16 25.61 -6.79 -6.80
CA ILE A 16 24.74 -6.37 -5.68
C ILE A 16 24.06 -5.05 -6.00
N GLY A 17 24.75 -4.11 -6.66
CA GLY A 17 24.15 -2.84 -7.09
C GLY A 17 23.00 -3.03 -8.07
N LEU A 18 23.14 -3.92 -9.06
CA LEU A 18 22.08 -4.25 -10.01
C LEU A 18 20.90 -4.96 -9.32
N LEU A 19 21.17 -5.93 -8.44
CA LEU A 19 20.12 -6.61 -7.67
C LEU A 19 19.35 -5.65 -6.78
N LEU A 20 20.04 -4.71 -6.12
CA LEU A 20 19.41 -3.68 -5.31
C LEU A 20 18.52 -2.76 -6.17
N LEU A 21 19.00 -2.35 -7.33
CA LEU A 21 18.21 -1.51 -8.24
C LEU A 21 16.90 -2.22 -8.65
N ILE A 22 17.01 -3.49 -9.04
CA ILE A 22 15.85 -4.29 -9.45
C ILE A 22 14.87 -4.44 -8.27
N SER A 23 15.36 -4.87 -7.09
CA SER A 23 14.48 -5.05 -5.93
C SER A 23 13.84 -3.73 -5.49
N TYR A 24 14.56 -2.62 -5.52
CA TYR A 24 14.03 -1.31 -5.17
C TYR A 24 12.94 -0.83 -6.15
N ILE A 25 13.14 -1.02 -7.46
CA ILE A 25 12.13 -0.69 -8.48
C ILE A 25 10.88 -1.56 -8.28
N LEU A 26 11.03 -2.88 -8.15
CA LEU A 26 9.90 -3.79 -7.90
C LEU A 26 9.14 -3.41 -6.65
N GLY A 27 9.85 -3.08 -5.57
CA GLY A 27 9.25 -2.66 -4.33
C GLY A 27 8.46 -1.34 -4.46
N ASN A 28 8.97 -0.36 -5.20
CA ASN A 28 8.24 0.88 -5.47
C ASN A 28 7.01 0.66 -6.35
N ILE A 29 7.03 -0.29 -7.28
CA ILE A 29 5.84 -0.67 -8.08
C ILE A 29 4.76 -1.26 -7.15
N GLU A 30 5.13 -2.18 -6.24
CA GLU A 30 4.18 -2.73 -5.27
C GLU A 30 3.64 -1.65 -4.30
N MET A 31 4.51 -0.74 -3.85
CA MET A 31 4.09 0.42 -3.03
C MET A 31 3.17 1.36 -3.79
N GLY A 32 3.35 1.56 -5.09
CA GLY A 32 2.46 2.35 -5.94
C GLY A 32 1.06 1.73 -6.04
N LYS A 33 0.97 0.41 -6.25
CA LYS A 33 -0.30 -0.33 -6.26
C LYS A 33 -1.02 -0.27 -4.91
N LEU A 34 -0.28 -0.34 -3.80
CA LEU A 34 -0.83 -0.16 -2.47
C LEU A 34 -1.26 1.28 -2.22
N GLY A 35 -0.52 2.26 -2.75
CA GLY A 35 -0.81 3.67 -2.62
C GLY A 35 -2.19 4.04 -3.14
N SER A 36 -2.58 3.55 -4.33
CA SER A 36 -3.93 3.79 -4.88
C SER A 36 -5.06 3.21 -4.02
N ARG A 37 -4.77 2.13 -3.27
CA ARG A 37 -5.75 1.57 -2.32
C ARG A 37 -5.85 2.37 -1.02
N MET A 38 -4.89 3.24 -0.70
CA MET A 38 -4.93 4.11 0.49
C MET A 38 -5.87 5.31 0.32
N ASP A 39 -6.37 5.53 -0.90
CA ASP A 39 -7.40 6.51 -1.18
C ASP A 39 -8.79 6.06 -0.66
N TYR A 40 -8.89 4.82 -0.16
CA TYR A 40 -10.09 4.27 0.42
C TYR A 40 -9.96 4.08 1.93
N VAL A 41 -11.09 4.29 2.63
CA VAL A 41 -11.24 4.05 4.06
C VAL A 41 -12.12 2.81 4.24
N ASN A 42 -11.65 1.87 5.05
CA ASN A 42 -12.39 0.66 5.39
C ASN A 42 -12.85 0.74 6.84
N LEU A 43 -14.13 0.46 7.05
CA LEU A 43 -14.75 0.43 8.37
C LEU A 43 -15.31 -0.96 8.65
N LEU A 44 -15.37 -1.30 9.93
CA LEU A 44 -15.96 -2.54 10.44
C LEU A 44 -16.98 -2.19 11.50
N SER A 45 -18.12 -2.87 11.49
CA SER A 45 -19.15 -2.72 12.52
C SER A 45 -18.64 -3.24 13.88
N GLN A 46 -19.12 -2.64 14.97
CA GLN A 46 -18.73 -3.04 16.32
C GLN A 46 -19.66 -4.15 16.83
N GLY A 47 -19.34 -5.41 16.51
CA GLY A 47 -20.10 -6.59 16.88
C GLY A 47 -21.20 -6.98 15.90
N ASP A 48 -21.61 -8.25 15.95
CA ASP A 48 -22.56 -8.84 15.00
C ASP A 48 -23.97 -8.19 15.05
N GLU A 49 -24.33 -7.57 16.17
CA GLU A 49 -25.61 -6.90 16.36
C GLU A 49 -25.67 -5.48 15.78
N ASN A 50 -24.52 -4.87 15.49
CA ASN A 50 -24.43 -3.48 15.02
C ASN A 50 -24.21 -3.35 13.51
N GLY A 51 -24.28 -4.44 12.75
CA GLY A 51 -24.22 -4.40 11.31
C GLY A 51 -25.48 -3.80 10.68
N MET A 52 -25.41 -3.47 9.40
CA MET A 52 -26.52 -2.90 8.64
C MET A 52 -27.35 -3.99 7.98
N THR A 53 -28.66 -4.00 8.24
CA THR A 53 -29.63 -4.72 7.41
C THR A 53 -29.91 -3.92 6.13
N TYR A 54 -30.56 -4.55 5.14
CA TYR A 54 -30.97 -3.87 3.90
C TYR A 54 -31.64 -2.53 4.14
N SER A 55 -32.65 -2.48 5.01
CA SER A 55 -33.42 -1.26 5.29
C SER A 55 -32.60 -0.14 5.96
N LEU A 56 -31.62 -0.51 6.77
CA LEU A 56 -30.69 0.46 7.36
C LEU A 56 -29.70 0.99 6.33
N ALA A 57 -29.19 0.13 5.43
CA ALA A 57 -28.30 0.53 4.34
C ALA A 57 -29.01 1.47 3.37
N GLU A 58 -30.24 1.14 2.99
CA GLU A 58 -31.10 2.01 2.16
C GLU A 58 -31.33 3.38 2.83
N SER A 59 -31.71 3.39 4.11
CA SER A 59 -31.90 4.63 4.89
C SER A 59 -30.61 5.45 5.00
N ALA A 60 -29.45 4.81 5.13
CA ALA A 60 -28.15 5.48 5.16
C ALA A 60 -27.82 6.13 3.80
N HIS A 61 -28.06 5.42 2.68
CA HIS A 61 -27.89 5.99 1.34
C HIS A 61 -28.84 7.15 1.08
N GLN A 62 -30.12 7.07 1.49
CA GLN A 62 -31.09 8.16 1.35
C GLN A 62 -30.66 9.41 2.15
N ARG A 63 -30.23 9.22 3.43
CA ARG A 63 -29.68 10.32 4.25
C ARG A 63 -28.43 10.95 3.64
N ASN A 64 -27.56 10.12 3.06
CA ASN A 64 -26.38 10.59 2.39
C ASN A 64 -26.69 11.44 1.15
N GLN A 65 -27.66 11.05 0.34
CA GLN A 65 -28.10 11.82 -0.85
C GLN A 65 -28.68 13.18 -0.46
N GLN A 66 -29.22 13.34 0.74
CA GLN A 66 -29.74 14.59 1.27
C GLN A 66 -28.66 15.46 1.95
N SER A 67 -27.43 14.97 2.05
CA SER A 67 -26.28 15.71 2.60
C SER A 67 -25.75 16.72 1.59
N ASP A 68 -25.23 17.86 2.10
CA ASP A 68 -24.59 18.89 1.28
C ASP A 68 -23.34 18.34 0.53
N GLU A 69 -22.65 17.39 1.13
CA GLU A 69 -21.47 16.71 0.57
C GLU A 69 -21.66 15.18 0.63
N PRO A 70 -22.34 14.56 -0.35
CA PRO A 70 -22.61 13.14 -0.33
C PRO A 70 -21.34 12.32 -0.44
N LEU A 71 -21.19 11.34 0.44
CA LEU A 71 -20.09 10.38 0.45
C LEU A 71 -20.30 9.32 -0.64
N GLN A 72 -19.19 8.89 -1.24
CA GLN A 72 -19.19 7.67 -2.05
C GLN A 72 -18.76 6.50 -1.17
N PHE A 73 -19.70 5.61 -0.88
CA PHE A 73 -19.45 4.43 -0.04
C PHE A 73 -20.24 3.22 -0.53
N VAL A 74 -19.77 2.05 -0.16
CA VAL A 74 -20.42 0.75 -0.34
C VAL A 74 -20.42 0.01 0.99
N ASN A 75 -21.55 -0.54 1.36
CA ASN A 75 -21.67 -1.45 2.49
C ASN A 75 -21.60 -2.89 1.97
N TRP A 76 -20.93 -3.76 2.71
CA TRP A 76 -20.76 -5.14 2.27
C TRP A 76 -20.53 -6.10 3.44
N CYS A 77 -20.79 -7.37 3.18
CA CYS A 77 -20.38 -8.47 4.05
C CYS A 77 -19.86 -9.62 3.20
N GLN A 78 -19.13 -10.54 3.84
CA GLN A 78 -18.62 -11.72 3.16
C GLN A 78 -18.82 -12.96 4.00
N GLU A 79 -19.41 -13.98 3.37
CA GLU A 79 -19.59 -15.31 3.92
C GLU A 79 -18.78 -16.34 3.14
N SER A 80 -18.27 -17.35 3.84
CA SER A 80 -17.50 -18.42 3.22
C SER A 80 -18.38 -19.65 2.99
N GLY A 81 -18.12 -20.38 1.89
CA GLY A 81 -18.73 -21.68 1.68
C GLY A 81 -20.10 -21.66 0.99
N GLY A 82 -20.46 -20.55 0.33
CA GLY A 82 -21.67 -20.49 -0.50
C GLY A 82 -21.57 -21.40 -1.71
N ARG A 83 -22.68 -22.06 -2.06
CA ARG A 83 -22.75 -22.95 -3.22
C ARG A 83 -23.32 -22.20 -4.41
N VAL A 84 -22.51 -22.07 -5.45
CA VAL A 84 -22.90 -21.44 -6.72
C VAL A 84 -23.03 -22.52 -7.77
N SER A 85 -24.14 -22.54 -8.51
CA SER A 85 -24.40 -23.53 -9.57
C SER A 85 -24.55 -22.89 -10.94
N TYR A 86 -24.16 -23.66 -11.96
CA TYR A 86 -24.38 -23.35 -13.36
C TYR A 86 -25.20 -24.47 -14.00
N LYS A 87 -26.48 -24.19 -14.27
CA LYS A 87 -27.46 -25.20 -14.70
C LYS A 87 -27.11 -25.83 -16.04
N GLU A 88 -26.61 -25.06 -17.00
CA GLU A 88 -26.35 -25.57 -18.35
C GLU A 88 -25.31 -26.67 -18.40
N LEU A 89 -24.28 -26.60 -17.55
CA LEU A 89 -23.25 -27.65 -17.44
C LEU A 89 -23.47 -28.60 -16.25
N ASN A 90 -24.56 -28.41 -15.48
CA ASN A 90 -24.84 -29.15 -14.24
C ASN A 90 -23.61 -29.17 -13.30
N ARG A 91 -22.95 -28.04 -13.16
CA ARG A 91 -21.78 -27.85 -12.28
C ARG A 91 -22.15 -27.03 -11.06
N MET A 92 -21.47 -27.34 -9.95
CA MET A 92 -21.61 -26.64 -8.69
C MET A 92 -20.24 -26.47 -8.06
N GLU A 93 -19.96 -25.27 -7.54
CA GLU A 93 -18.71 -24.93 -6.87
C GLU A 93 -18.98 -24.19 -5.56
N THR A 94 -18.04 -24.34 -4.63
CA THR A 94 -18.06 -23.58 -3.38
C THR A 94 -17.26 -22.30 -3.55
N ALA A 95 -17.86 -21.17 -3.18
CA ALA A 95 -17.25 -19.85 -3.30
C ALA A 95 -17.39 -19.03 -2.01
N GLU A 96 -16.56 -18.00 -1.90
CA GLU A 96 -16.82 -16.88 -1.01
C GLU A 96 -17.98 -16.08 -1.60
N ILE A 97 -18.93 -15.68 -0.79
CA ILE A 97 -20.10 -14.89 -1.21
C ILE A 97 -20.00 -13.52 -0.59
N MET A 98 -20.07 -12.51 -1.41
CA MET A 98 -20.05 -11.11 -0.98
C MET A 98 -21.37 -10.46 -1.37
N ALA A 99 -22.16 -10.08 -0.36
CA ALA A 99 -23.33 -9.23 -0.55
C ALA A 99 -22.92 -7.77 -0.39
N VAL A 100 -23.31 -6.93 -1.34
CA VAL A 100 -22.97 -5.50 -1.36
C VAL A 100 -24.23 -4.65 -1.43
N TYR A 101 -24.16 -3.42 -0.92
CA TYR A 101 -25.15 -2.38 -1.12
C TYR A 101 -24.47 -1.08 -1.50
N GLY A 102 -24.52 -0.76 -2.79
CA GLY A 102 -23.84 0.40 -3.38
C GLY A 102 -22.84 0.04 -4.47
N ARG A 103 -21.98 0.95 -4.85
CA ARG A 103 -21.09 0.84 -6.00
C ARG A 103 -19.92 -0.11 -5.76
N THR A 104 -19.76 -1.12 -6.58
CA THR A 104 -18.72 -2.15 -6.48
C THR A 104 -17.32 -1.68 -6.90
N ASP A 105 -17.21 -0.59 -7.68
CA ASP A 105 -15.92 -0.01 -8.09
C ASP A 105 -15.06 0.47 -6.89
N LEU A 106 -15.69 0.75 -5.75
CA LEU A 106 -14.97 1.06 -4.51
C LEU A 106 -14.25 -0.16 -3.90
N LEU A 107 -14.66 -1.37 -4.27
CA LEU A 107 -14.05 -2.63 -3.83
C LEU A 107 -13.13 -3.21 -4.93
N PHE A 108 -13.55 -3.12 -6.18
CA PHE A 108 -12.93 -3.73 -7.35
C PHE A 108 -12.82 -2.71 -8.48
N SER A 109 -11.73 -1.95 -8.51
CA SER A 109 -11.51 -0.84 -9.45
C SER A 109 -11.38 -1.24 -10.92
N ASP A 110 -11.12 -2.52 -11.18
CA ASP A 110 -10.82 -3.03 -12.53
C ASP A 110 -12.01 -3.73 -13.18
N CYS A 111 -13.22 -3.66 -12.57
CA CYS A 111 -14.43 -4.30 -13.03
C CYS A 111 -15.50 -3.29 -13.45
N GLU A 112 -16.44 -3.75 -14.26
CA GLU A 112 -17.64 -2.98 -14.57
C GLU A 112 -18.42 -2.66 -13.29
N VAL A 113 -18.92 -1.44 -13.19
CA VAL A 113 -19.60 -0.95 -11.98
C VAL A 113 -20.96 -1.60 -11.86
N MET A 114 -21.18 -2.30 -10.77
CA MET A 114 -22.49 -2.75 -10.32
C MET A 114 -22.94 -1.81 -9.20
N ASP A 115 -24.18 -1.38 -9.25
CA ASP A 115 -24.80 -0.50 -8.26
C ASP A 115 -26.19 -1.00 -7.83
N ILE A 116 -26.88 -0.22 -7.00
CA ILE A 116 -28.18 -0.54 -6.40
C ILE A 116 -29.26 -0.92 -7.45
N GLU A 117 -29.10 -0.50 -8.71
CA GLU A 117 -30.06 -0.81 -9.78
C GLU A 117 -29.84 -2.21 -10.38
N ASN A 118 -28.66 -2.79 -10.24
CA ASN A 118 -28.25 -4.08 -10.82
C ASN A 118 -28.67 -5.30 -9.96
N LYS A 119 -29.94 -5.39 -9.57
CA LYS A 119 -30.45 -6.43 -8.64
C LYS A 119 -30.25 -7.87 -9.09
N ASN A 120 -30.16 -8.15 -10.39
CA ASN A 120 -29.98 -9.49 -10.97
C ASN A 120 -28.57 -9.71 -11.53
N GLY A 121 -27.68 -8.75 -11.38
CA GLY A 121 -26.31 -8.86 -11.83
C GLY A 121 -25.39 -9.43 -10.77
N CYS A 122 -24.29 -10.06 -11.20
CA CYS A 122 -23.22 -10.46 -10.30
C CYS A 122 -21.84 -10.25 -10.93
N LEU A 123 -20.84 -10.03 -10.08
CA LEU A 123 -19.44 -10.15 -10.45
C LEU A 123 -18.90 -11.47 -9.93
N ILE A 124 -18.08 -12.15 -10.72
CA ILE A 124 -17.42 -13.38 -10.27
C ILE A 124 -15.92 -13.26 -10.39
N SER A 125 -15.20 -13.99 -9.54
CA SER A 125 -13.75 -14.05 -9.66
C SER A 125 -13.33 -14.96 -10.81
N LYS A 126 -12.13 -14.69 -11.35
CA LYS A 126 -11.46 -15.56 -12.32
C LYS A 126 -11.35 -17.01 -11.81
N GLY A 127 -11.06 -17.17 -10.51
CA GLY A 127 -11.01 -18.50 -9.88
C GLY A 127 -12.33 -19.24 -9.93
N LEU A 128 -13.47 -18.57 -9.69
CA LEU A 128 -14.80 -19.16 -9.81
C LEU A 128 -15.18 -19.43 -11.27
N ALA A 129 -14.91 -18.49 -12.17
CA ALA A 129 -15.16 -18.60 -13.60
C ALA A 129 -14.50 -19.86 -14.20
N PHE A 130 -13.21 -20.07 -13.92
CA PHE A 130 -12.51 -21.26 -14.38
C PHE A 130 -13.06 -22.57 -13.82
N ARG A 131 -13.40 -22.62 -12.53
CA ARG A 131 -13.90 -23.85 -11.90
C ARG A 131 -15.31 -24.21 -12.38
N LEU A 132 -16.19 -23.22 -12.48
CA LEU A 132 -17.60 -23.42 -12.78
C LEU A 132 -17.86 -23.48 -14.29
N LEU A 133 -17.24 -22.60 -15.06
CA LEU A 133 -17.50 -22.39 -16.50
C LEU A 133 -16.36 -22.85 -17.40
N GLY A 134 -15.14 -23.01 -16.86
CA GLY A 134 -13.98 -23.51 -17.59
C GLY A 134 -13.19 -22.44 -18.36
N GLY A 135 -13.53 -21.16 -18.22
CA GLY A 135 -12.88 -20.04 -18.89
C GLY A 135 -13.14 -18.71 -18.19
N THR A 136 -12.63 -17.61 -18.74
CA THR A 136 -12.83 -16.23 -18.23
C THR A 136 -13.74 -15.39 -19.11
N ASP A 137 -14.04 -15.82 -20.34
CA ASP A 137 -15.02 -15.19 -21.22
C ASP A 137 -16.42 -15.72 -20.89
N VAL A 138 -16.98 -15.19 -19.82
CA VAL A 138 -18.18 -15.77 -19.18
C VAL A 138 -19.29 -14.73 -18.92
N VAL A 139 -19.08 -13.50 -19.34
CA VAL A 139 -20.08 -12.41 -19.23
C VAL A 139 -21.37 -12.81 -19.95
N GLY A 140 -22.52 -12.52 -19.33
CA GLY A 140 -23.84 -12.90 -19.82
C GLY A 140 -24.31 -14.31 -19.45
N ASN A 141 -23.47 -15.15 -18.81
CA ASN A 141 -23.93 -16.43 -18.28
C ASN A 141 -24.78 -16.23 -17.02
N ILE A 142 -25.75 -17.13 -16.82
CA ILE A 142 -26.66 -17.08 -15.68
C ILE A 142 -26.22 -18.10 -14.65
N LEU A 143 -25.87 -17.63 -13.45
CA LEU A 143 -25.52 -18.44 -12.31
C LEU A 143 -26.65 -18.50 -11.29
N GLU A 144 -26.74 -19.56 -10.52
CA GLU A 144 -27.71 -19.70 -9.45
C GLU A 144 -27.03 -19.71 -8.08
N TYR A 145 -27.51 -18.85 -7.21
CA TYR A 145 -27.14 -18.82 -5.79
C TYR A 145 -28.40 -18.59 -4.95
N ASN A 146 -28.60 -19.40 -3.89
CA ASN A 146 -29.79 -19.35 -3.01
C ASN A 146 -31.13 -19.38 -3.78
N SER A 147 -31.23 -20.21 -4.82
CA SER A 147 -32.41 -20.32 -5.70
C SER A 147 -32.76 -19.05 -6.49
N ARG A 148 -31.83 -18.11 -6.63
CA ARG A 148 -31.95 -16.94 -7.50
C ARG A 148 -30.95 -17.03 -8.64
N GLU A 149 -31.33 -16.47 -9.74
CA GLU A 149 -30.51 -16.39 -10.95
C GLU A 149 -29.86 -15.01 -11.04
N TYR A 150 -28.54 -15.02 -11.30
CA TYR A 150 -27.73 -13.81 -11.45
C TYR A 150 -26.98 -13.89 -12.78
N GLU A 151 -27.04 -12.81 -13.55
CA GLU A 151 -26.29 -12.67 -14.79
C GLU A 151 -24.87 -12.16 -14.46
N VAL A 152 -23.85 -12.81 -15.02
CA VAL A 152 -22.45 -12.39 -14.87
C VAL A 152 -22.23 -11.12 -15.68
N ILE A 153 -21.97 -10.01 -14.99
CA ILE A 153 -21.67 -8.69 -15.60
C ILE A 153 -20.20 -8.58 -15.96
N ASP A 154 -19.30 -9.01 -15.05
CA ASP A 154 -17.84 -8.92 -15.27
C ASP A 154 -17.07 -9.90 -14.38
N VAL A 155 -15.73 -10.02 -14.63
CA VAL A 155 -14.85 -10.96 -13.97
C VAL A 155 -13.75 -10.25 -13.20
N ILE A 156 -13.73 -10.44 -11.88
CA ILE A 156 -12.73 -9.91 -10.94
C ILE A 156 -11.41 -10.68 -11.07
N GLU A 157 -10.28 -9.99 -11.17
CA GLU A 157 -8.94 -10.58 -11.17
C GLU A 157 -8.55 -11.13 -9.78
N SER A 158 -9.11 -12.28 -9.41
CA SER A 158 -8.81 -13.01 -8.19
C SER A 158 -8.85 -14.52 -8.43
N ASP A 159 -7.86 -15.24 -7.88
CA ASP A 159 -7.82 -16.71 -7.91
C ASP A 159 -8.73 -17.34 -6.86
N ILE A 160 -9.17 -16.59 -5.85
CA ILE A 160 -10.10 -17.06 -4.81
C ILE A 160 -11.50 -17.09 -5.43
N PRO A 161 -12.21 -18.25 -5.40
CA PRO A 161 -13.58 -18.32 -5.88
C PRO A 161 -14.46 -17.33 -5.11
N LEU A 162 -15.03 -16.33 -5.81
CA LEU A 162 -15.84 -15.27 -5.24
C LEU A 162 -17.03 -15.00 -6.15
N LEU A 163 -18.20 -14.84 -5.55
CA LEU A 163 -19.41 -14.28 -6.15
C LEU A 163 -19.75 -13.01 -5.40
N VAL A 164 -19.97 -11.90 -6.11
CA VAL A 164 -20.43 -10.62 -5.58
C VAL A 164 -21.78 -10.30 -6.16
N TYR A 165 -22.76 -9.98 -5.33
CA TYR A 165 -24.12 -9.60 -5.78
C TYR A 165 -24.69 -8.44 -4.97
N GLU A 166 -25.60 -7.69 -5.57
CA GLU A 166 -26.29 -6.57 -4.91
C GLU A 166 -27.39 -7.09 -3.97
N LEU A 167 -27.43 -6.55 -2.74
CA LEU A 167 -28.39 -6.94 -1.71
C LEU A 167 -29.78 -6.41 -2.07
N GLY A 168 -30.77 -7.30 -2.05
CA GLY A 168 -32.17 -6.96 -2.28
C GLY A 168 -33.02 -6.95 -1.00
N GLU A 169 -34.27 -6.49 -1.12
CA GLU A 169 -35.24 -6.49 0.00
C GLU A 169 -35.49 -7.89 0.59
N GLU A 170 -35.38 -8.92 -0.24
CA GLU A 170 -35.59 -10.32 0.15
C GLU A 170 -34.45 -10.86 1.02
N ASP A 171 -33.30 -10.17 1.05
CA ASP A 171 -32.10 -10.55 1.82
C ASP A 171 -32.08 -9.86 3.19
N SER A 172 -33.25 -9.57 3.76
CA SER A 172 -33.42 -8.84 5.02
C SER A 172 -32.72 -9.48 6.23
N SER A 173 -32.37 -10.76 6.16
CA SER A 173 -31.61 -11.47 7.20
C SER A 173 -30.11 -11.27 7.11
N ILE A 174 -29.60 -10.77 5.98
CA ILE A 174 -28.16 -10.53 5.78
C ILE A 174 -27.79 -9.22 6.46
N VAL A 175 -26.68 -9.29 7.22
CA VAL A 175 -26.15 -8.14 7.95
C VAL A 175 -24.84 -7.73 7.32
N LEU A 176 -24.80 -6.53 6.76
CA LEU A 176 -23.59 -5.91 6.23
C LEU A 176 -22.74 -5.42 7.41
N ASP A 177 -21.56 -5.96 7.57
CA ASP A 177 -20.65 -5.69 8.68
C ASP A 177 -19.47 -4.79 8.30
N ARG A 178 -19.34 -4.42 7.02
CA ARG A 178 -18.25 -3.64 6.48
C ARG A 178 -18.71 -2.49 5.61
N ALA A 179 -17.90 -1.43 5.58
CA ALA A 179 -18.08 -0.30 4.68
C ALA A 179 -16.74 0.13 4.09
N THR A 180 -16.76 0.46 2.80
CA THR A 180 -15.60 1.01 2.09
C THR A 180 -16.03 2.30 1.41
N MET A 181 -15.20 3.34 1.50
CA MET A 181 -15.50 4.66 0.96
C MET A 181 -14.25 5.40 0.51
N ILE A 182 -14.42 6.42 -0.34
CA ILE A 182 -13.33 7.29 -0.74
C ILE A 182 -12.90 8.17 0.45
N CYS A 183 -11.59 8.28 0.66
CA CYS A 183 -11.01 9.09 1.72
C CYS A 183 -11.14 10.58 1.42
N ILE A 184 -11.80 11.32 2.29
CA ILE A 184 -11.95 12.78 2.18
C ILE A 184 -10.66 13.44 2.66
N GLN A 185 -10.07 14.32 1.84
CA GLN A 185 -8.93 15.17 2.18
C GLN A 185 -7.74 14.41 2.82
N ASN A 186 -7.53 13.15 2.42
CA ASN A 186 -6.50 12.28 3.04
C ASN A 186 -6.63 12.14 4.57
N SER A 187 -7.84 12.26 5.11
CA SER A 187 -8.14 12.10 6.53
C SER A 187 -9.15 10.98 6.79
N PRO A 188 -8.68 9.75 7.14
CA PRO A 188 -9.54 8.65 7.51
C PRO A 188 -10.47 8.97 8.67
N LYS A 189 -10.03 9.79 9.64
CA LYS A 189 -10.86 10.17 10.79
C LYS A 189 -12.03 11.06 10.38
N GLN A 190 -11.80 12.05 9.50
CA GLN A 190 -12.87 12.93 9.01
C GLN A 190 -13.85 12.12 8.15
N THR A 191 -13.35 11.24 7.29
CA THR A 191 -14.15 10.34 6.47
C THR A 191 -15.05 9.46 7.34
N LYS A 192 -14.47 8.81 8.37
CA LYS A 192 -15.22 8.04 9.35
C LYS A 192 -16.28 8.89 10.05
N ALA A 193 -15.93 10.07 10.54
CA ALA A 193 -16.86 10.95 11.23
C ALA A 193 -18.02 11.43 10.33
N ALA A 194 -17.78 11.60 9.03
CA ALA A 194 -18.82 11.91 8.07
C ALA A 194 -19.75 10.70 7.84
N TYR A 195 -19.18 9.49 7.72
CA TYR A 195 -19.96 8.26 7.60
C TYR A 195 -20.78 7.94 8.87
N ASP A 196 -20.19 8.13 10.06
CA ASP A 196 -20.90 7.90 11.33
C ASP A 196 -22.17 8.74 11.49
N LYS A 197 -22.26 9.91 10.85
CA LYS A 197 -23.46 10.76 10.84
C LYS A 197 -24.63 10.13 10.06
N VAL A 198 -24.34 9.37 9.03
CA VAL A 198 -25.38 8.77 8.17
C VAL A 198 -25.66 7.31 8.50
N ALA A 199 -24.67 6.59 9.02
CA ALA A 199 -24.68 5.14 9.15
C ALA A 199 -24.51 4.61 10.59
N GLY A 200 -24.29 5.50 11.57
CA GLY A 200 -24.00 5.10 12.96
C GLY A 200 -22.52 4.85 13.21
N MET A 201 -22.18 4.40 14.43
CA MET A 201 -20.77 4.27 14.85
C MET A 201 -20.12 2.99 14.34
N TRP A 202 -19.02 3.17 13.62
CA TRP A 202 -18.19 2.08 13.06
C TRP A 202 -16.73 2.20 13.52
N SER A 203 -15.98 1.13 13.40
CA SER A 203 -14.55 1.11 13.75
C SER A 203 -13.69 1.24 12.50
N LEU A 204 -12.65 2.07 12.56
CA LEU A 204 -11.71 2.27 11.47
C LEU A 204 -10.73 1.10 11.36
N VAL A 205 -10.62 0.49 10.18
CA VAL A 205 -9.57 -0.47 9.82
C VAL A 205 -8.40 0.31 9.20
N ASP A 206 -7.38 0.59 10.00
CA ASP A 206 -6.31 1.53 9.62
C ASP A 206 -5.18 0.86 8.82
N TYR A 207 -5.43 0.54 7.56
CA TYR A 207 -4.40 0.06 6.64
C TYR A 207 -3.33 1.10 6.33
N GLN A 208 -3.63 2.40 6.42
CA GLN A 208 -2.68 3.47 6.17
C GLN A 208 -1.50 3.40 7.14
N MET A 209 -1.72 3.03 8.40
CA MET A 209 -0.64 2.87 9.38
C MET A 209 0.42 1.86 8.90
N ILE A 210 -0.02 0.70 8.38
CA ILE A 210 0.88 -0.34 7.87
C ILE A 210 1.61 0.17 6.63
N PHE A 211 0.89 0.81 5.72
CA PHE A 211 1.45 1.40 4.51
C PHE A 211 2.57 2.39 4.81
N TYR A 212 2.36 3.36 5.70
CA TYR A 212 3.39 4.32 6.08
C TYR A 212 4.56 3.66 6.81
N GLY A 213 4.31 2.63 7.63
CA GLY A 213 5.38 1.83 8.24
C GLY A 213 6.30 1.18 7.20
N ILE A 214 5.73 0.60 6.15
CA ILE A 214 6.49 0.01 5.05
C ILE A 214 7.20 1.10 4.22
N LYS A 215 6.54 2.24 3.97
CA LYS A 215 7.12 3.38 3.25
C LYS A 215 8.42 3.88 3.91
N ILE A 216 8.50 3.87 5.25
CA ILE A 216 9.72 4.20 5.99
C ILE A 216 10.87 3.25 5.62
N VAL A 217 10.59 1.95 5.43
CA VAL A 217 11.61 0.97 5.02
C VAL A 217 12.22 1.35 3.67
N TYR A 218 11.39 1.71 2.69
CA TYR A 218 11.86 2.16 1.37
C TYR A 218 12.59 3.50 1.42
N PHE A 219 12.23 4.36 2.36
CA PHE A 219 12.94 5.61 2.61
C PHE A 219 14.35 5.38 3.17
N ILE A 220 14.54 4.40 4.05
CA ILE A 220 15.84 4.09 4.65
C ILE A 220 16.87 3.60 3.62
N VAL A 221 16.46 2.86 2.58
CA VAL A 221 17.36 2.27 1.58
C VAL A 221 18.27 3.30 0.90
N PRO A 222 17.75 4.36 0.23
CA PRO A 222 18.59 5.38 -0.41
C PRO A 222 19.41 6.18 0.61
N TRP A 223 18.91 6.39 1.83
CA TRP A 223 19.67 7.00 2.92
C TRP A 223 20.90 6.18 3.30
N MET A 224 20.76 4.86 3.44
CA MET A 224 21.89 3.97 3.71
C MET A 224 22.95 4.04 2.62
N LEU A 225 22.54 4.07 1.35
CA LEU A 225 23.46 4.21 0.21
C LEU A 225 24.13 5.58 0.20
N GLY A 226 23.36 6.65 0.39
CA GLY A 226 23.87 8.02 0.44
C GLY A 226 24.93 8.20 1.54
N VAL A 227 24.64 7.74 2.75
CA VAL A 227 25.61 7.76 3.87
C VAL A 227 26.85 6.90 3.54
N GLY A 228 26.67 5.70 3.00
CA GLY A 228 27.79 4.85 2.56
C GLY A 228 28.68 5.56 1.52
N LEU A 229 28.08 6.23 0.55
CA LEU A 229 28.77 7.00 -0.46
C LEU A 229 29.54 8.20 0.15
N LEU A 230 28.90 8.98 1.04
CA LEU A 230 29.52 10.11 1.72
C LEU A 230 30.73 9.66 2.56
N LEU A 231 30.62 8.55 3.27
CA LEU A 231 31.74 7.98 4.02
C LEU A 231 32.89 7.53 3.13
N SER A 232 32.58 6.94 1.97
CA SER A 232 33.57 6.53 0.97
C SER A 232 34.32 7.73 0.38
N ILE A 233 33.59 8.78 -0.02
CA ILE A 233 34.16 10.04 -0.52
C ILE A 233 35.08 10.66 0.54
N ARG A 234 34.62 10.72 1.80
CA ARG A 234 35.44 11.27 2.91
C ARG A 234 36.73 10.48 3.12
N ARG A 235 36.69 9.14 3.03
CA ARG A 235 37.90 8.30 3.14
C ARG A 235 38.86 8.56 1.97
N TYR A 236 38.34 8.61 0.74
CA TYR A 236 39.14 8.91 -0.44
C TYR A 236 39.80 10.29 -0.34
N LYS A 237 39.04 11.31 0.06
CA LYS A 237 39.51 12.69 0.30
C LYS A 237 40.64 12.69 1.34
N ASN A 238 40.48 11.99 2.48
CA ASN A 238 41.49 11.92 3.51
C ASN A 238 42.77 11.18 3.05
N SER A 239 42.63 10.14 2.24
CA SER A 239 43.76 9.43 1.62
C SER A 239 44.50 10.32 0.63
N ALA A 240 43.78 11.02 -0.24
CA ALA A 240 44.36 11.98 -1.19
C ALA A 240 45.09 13.12 -0.45
N ARG A 241 44.49 13.66 0.63
CA ARG A 241 45.12 14.70 1.47
C ARG A 241 46.45 14.22 2.08
N LYS A 242 46.51 12.99 2.64
CA LYS A 242 47.75 12.43 3.18
C LYS A 242 48.83 12.28 2.11
N SER A 243 48.48 11.84 0.90
CA SER A 243 49.44 11.71 -0.20
C SER A 243 49.99 13.07 -0.66
N VAL A 244 49.13 14.12 -0.65
CA VAL A 244 49.52 15.50 -1.01
C VAL A 244 50.41 16.10 0.08
N VAL A 245 50.09 15.97 1.37
CA VAL A 245 50.92 16.46 2.49
C VAL A 245 52.30 15.81 2.46
N ASN A 246 52.38 14.51 2.21
CA ASN A 246 53.68 13.80 2.12
C ASN A 246 54.52 14.25 0.92
N ARG A 247 53.89 14.82 -0.14
CA ARG A 247 54.63 15.42 -1.27
C ARG A 247 55.04 16.87 -1.02
N ILE A 248 54.19 17.65 -0.28
CA ILE A 248 54.49 19.07 0.04
C ILE A 248 55.73 19.18 0.93
N ASN A 249 55.94 18.27 1.88
CA ASN A 249 57.09 18.26 2.74
C ASN A 249 58.43 18.01 1.99
N ARG A 250 58.37 17.82 0.66
CA ARG A 250 59.57 17.62 -0.20
C ARG A 250 59.83 18.75 -1.18
N ILE A 251 58.97 19.77 -1.30
CA ILE A 251 59.10 20.83 -2.29
C ILE A 251 58.75 22.17 -1.67
N SER A 252 59.79 23.01 -1.48
CA SER A 252 59.62 24.42 -1.15
C SER A 252 59.44 25.23 -2.45
N ASP A 253 58.55 26.22 -2.33
CA ASP A 253 58.28 27.25 -3.33
C ASP A 253 57.34 26.91 -4.50
N ASP A 254 56.03 27.20 -4.29
CA ASP A 254 55.06 27.13 -5.37
C ASP A 254 53.99 28.22 -5.28
N SER A 255 53.82 28.92 -6.39
CA SER A 255 52.90 30.05 -6.58
C SER A 255 51.44 29.64 -6.35
N ILE A 256 50.56 30.61 -6.03
CA ILE A 256 49.11 30.47 -5.79
C ILE A 256 48.38 29.68 -6.88
N LYS A 257 48.86 29.75 -8.15
CA LYS A 257 48.29 28.96 -9.25
C LYS A 257 48.48 27.47 -9.10
N ASN A 258 49.64 27.05 -8.58
CA ASN A 258 49.93 25.63 -8.31
C ASN A 258 49.13 25.14 -7.07
N TYR A 259 48.88 26.01 -6.11
CA TYR A 259 48.02 25.73 -4.95
C TYR A 259 46.57 25.48 -5.38
N LEU A 260 45.98 26.33 -6.24
CA LEU A 260 44.64 26.20 -6.77
C LEU A 260 44.50 24.96 -7.66
N LYS A 261 45.47 24.69 -8.52
CA LYS A 261 45.51 23.48 -9.39
C LYS A 261 45.60 22.20 -8.56
N LYS A 262 46.33 22.25 -7.45
CA LYS A 262 46.52 21.15 -6.50
C LYS A 262 45.31 20.91 -5.60
N ASN A 263 44.55 21.96 -5.27
CA ASN A 263 43.30 21.90 -4.50
C ASN A 263 42.07 21.58 -5.38
N ARG A 264 42.17 21.63 -6.71
CA ARG A 264 41.05 21.42 -7.61
C ARG A 264 40.40 20.05 -7.42
N GLU A 265 41.17 18.99 -7.26
CA GLU A 265 40.62 17.64 -6.99
C GLU A 265 39.88 17.59 -5.66
N TRP A 266 40.40 18.26 -4.63
CA TRP A 266 39.76 18.34 -3.32
C TRP A 266 38.43 19.11 -3.38
N MET A 267 38.40 20.24 -4.11
CA MET A 267 37.18 21.03 -4.33
C MET A 267 36.11 20.23 -5.09
N ILE A 268 36.53 19.44 -6.11
CA ILE A 268 35.61 18.57 -6.85
C ILE A 268 34.94 17.56 -5.91
N TRP A 269 35.71 16.91 -5.03
CA TRP A 269 35.13 15.96 -4.06
C TRP A 269 34.22 16.60 -3.04
N GLU A 270 34.49 17.85 -2.63
CA GLU A 270 33.60 18.63 -1.78
C GLU A 270 32.28 18.93 -2.49
N MET A 271 32.35 19.39 -3.73
CA MET A 271 31.15 19.62 -4.56
C MET A 271 30.32 18.36 -4.74
N ILE A 272 30.95 17.21 -5.02
CA ILE A 272 30.24 15.92 -5.13
C ILE A 272 29.54 15.58 -3.80
N MET A 273 30.18 15.77 -2.67
CA MET A 273 29.55 15.57 -1.35
C MET A 273 28.32 16.44 -1.15
N PHE A 274 28.41 17.72 -1.45
CA PHE A 274 27.26 18.65 -1.37
C PHE A 274 26.14 18.24 -2.33
N LEU A 275 26.48 17.81 -3.54
CA LEU A 275 25.51 17.35 -4.53
C LEU A 275 24.79 16.06 -4.07
N VAL A 276 25.50 15.10 -3.52
CA VAL A 276 24.91 13.90 -2.93
C VAL A 276 23.98 14.24 -1.78
N LEU A 277 24.41 15.13 -0.86
CA LEU A 277 23.61 15.59 0.25
C LEU A 277 22.34 16.32 -0.21
N PHE A 278 22.49 17.19 -1.21
CA PHE A 278 21.36 17.90 -1.82
C PHE A 278 20.33 16.92 -2.41
N PHE A 279 20.77 15.94 -3.19
CA PHE A 279 19.86 14.92 -3.73
C PHE A 279 19.20 14.09 -2.64
N MET A 280 19.91 13.75 -1.56
CA MET A 280 19.32 13.05 -0.40
C MET A 280 18.21 13.90 0.26
N ILE A 281 18.43 15.18 0.45
CA ILE A 281 17.44 16.11 1.02
C ILE A 281 16.24 16.25 0.07
N MET A 282 16.48 16.49 -1.23
CA MET A 282 15.42 16.58 -2.24
C MET A 282 14.57 15.31 -2.28
N PHE A 283 15.22 14.15 -2.30
CA PHE A 283 14.53 12.86 -2.24
C PHE A 283 13.67 12.75 -0.98
N THR A 284 14.17 13.20 0.17
CA THR A 284 13.43 13.23 1.44
C THR A 284 12.15 14.06 1.31
N VAL A 285 12.27 15.29 0.81
CA VAL A 285 11.12 16.19 0.66
C VAL A 285 10.05 15.61 -0.27
N ILE A 286 10.46 14.97 -1.38
CA ILE A 286 9.53 14.35 -2.34
C ILE A 286 8.82 13.13 -1.74
N GLN A 287 9.53 12.35 -0.92
CA GLN A 287 9.00 11.08 -0.38
C GLN A 287 8.18 11.26 0.91
N ILE A 288 8.38 12.33 1.66
CA ILE A 288 7.62 12.59 2.89
C ILE A 288 6.23 13.10 2.52
N SER A 289 5.23 12.23 2.65
CA SER A 289 3.82 12.63 2.77
C SER A 289 3.37 12.29 4.19
N VAL A 290 3.02 13.30 4.96
CA VAL A 290 2.52 13.11 6.33
C VAL A 290 1.01 13.15 6.29
N PRO A 291 0.31 12.08 6.76
CA PRO A 291 -1.14 12.12 6.90
C PRO A 291 -1.58 13.27 7.83
N LEU A 292 -2.64 13.96 7.49
CA LEU A 292 -3.16 15.06 8.30
C LEU A 292 -3.55 14.59 9.72
N ASP A 293 -4.01 13.37 9.86
CA ASP A 293 -4.40 12.77 11.15
C ASP A 293 -3.25 12.61 12.16
N ILE A 294 -1.99 12.74 11.73
CA ILE A 294 -0.80 12.68 12.60
C ILE A 294 -0.41 14.07 13.12
N ILE A 295 -0.93 15.12 12.48
CA ILE A 295 -0.60 16.50 12.85
C ILE A 295 -1.61 16.97 13.89
N PRO A 296 -1.18 17.31 15.14
CA PRO A 296 -2.08 17.86 16.12
C PRO A 296 -2.47 19.31 15.75
N ASP A 297 -3.73 19.69 16.00
CA ASP A 297 -4.22 21.06 15.79
C ASP A 297 -3.39 22.09 16.59
N LYS A 298 -2.92 21.68 17.78
CA LYS A 298 -2.02 22.44 18.64
C LYS A 298 -0.92 21.55 19.17
N TRP A 299 0.34 21.92 18.94
CA TRP A 299 1.52 21.20 19.42
C TRP A 299 1.61 21.08 20.95
N SER A 300 0.94 21.94 21.70
CA SER A 300 0.83 21.88 23.15
C SER A 300 -0.20 20.88 23.68
N ASN A 301 -0.93 20.22 22.80
CA ASN A 301 -1.93 19.22 23.19
C ASN A 301 -1.25 17.87 23.41
N PHE A 302 -0.80 17.59 24.65
CA PHE A 302 -0.17 16.33 25.02
C PHE A 302 -1.15 15.15 25.04
N GLU A 303 -2.45 15.41 25.26
CA GLU A 303 -3.50 14.40 25.26
C GLU A 303 -3.68 13.79 23.86
N PHE A 304 -3.48 14.60 22.79
CA PHE A 304 -3.52 14.14 21.40
C PHE A 304 -2.63 12.93 21.16
N TRP A 305 -1.40 12.93 21.67
CA TRP A 305 -0.48 11.82 21.47
C TRP A 305 -0.89 10.56 22.21
N SER A 306 -1.43 10.72 23.42
CA SER A 306 -1.96 9.60 24.22
C SER A 306 -3.16 8.95 23.52
N GLU A 307 -4.11 9.75 23.04
CA GLU A 307 -5.28 9.28 22.29
C GLU A 307 -4.87 8.68 20.94
N PHE A 308 -3.93 9.28 20.24
CA PHE A 308 -3.40 8.77 18.98
C PHE A 308 -2.82 7.36 19.15
N TYR A 309 -1.98 7.13 20.16
CA TYR A 309 -1.43 5.82 20.43
C TYR A 309 -2.50 4.80 20.82
N LYS A 310 -3.46 5.19 21.65
CA LYS A 310 -4.58 4.33 22.05
C LYS A 310 -5.40 3.91 20.83
N ASN A 311 -5.81 4.85 19.99
CA ASN A 311 -6.58 4.59 18.78
C ASN A 311 -5.81 3.69 17.79
N LYS A 312 -4.49 3.87 17.66
CA LYS A 312 -3.65 3.00 16.82
C LYS A 312 -3.54 1.59 17.38
N GLN A 313 -3.42 1.45 18.70
CA GLN A 313 -3.42 0.14 19.35
C GLN A 313 -4.75 -0.58 19.17
N GLU A 314 -5.86 0.10 19.33
CA GLU A 314 -7.22 -0.45 19.11
C GLU A 314 -7.38 -0.89 17.64
N SER A 315 -6.94 -0.09 16.66
CA SER A 315 -6.97 -0.47 15.24
C SER A 315 -6.13 -1.71 14.95
N VAL A 316 -4.96 -1.86 15.57
CA VAL A 316 -4.13 -3.07 15.40
C VAL A 316 -4.82 -4.30 15.99
N LEU A 317 -5.44 -4.18 17.17
CA LEU A 317 -6.20 -5.26 17.80
C LEU A 317 -7.40 -5.66 16.92
N LEU A 318 -8.13 -4.68 16.39
CA LEU A 318 -9.25 -4.89 15.47
C LEU A 318 -8.79 -5.67 14.23
N MET A 319 -7.73 -5.21 13.54
CA MET A 319 -7.18 -5.89 12.36
C MET A 319 -6.69 -7.32 12.65
N ARG A 320 -6.31 -7.60 13.88
CA ARG A 320 -5.86 -8.94 14.30
C ARG A 320 -7.04 -9.88 14.58
N SER A 321 -8.15 -9.36 15.13
CA SER A 321 -9.33 -10.15 15.54
C SER A 321 -10.36 -10.31 14.42
N MET A 322 -10.43 -9.38 13.46
CA MET A 322 -11.43 -9.43 12.38
C MET A 322 -11.27 -10.66 11.48
N LYS A 323 -12.39 -11.20 11.02
CA LYS A 323 -12.42 -12.19 9.92
C LYS A 323 -11.97 -11.50 8.64
N ARG A 324 -10.98 -12.06 7.97
CA ARG A 324 -10.39 -11.46 6.76
C ARG A 324 -11.20 -11.82 5.53
N GLY A 325 -11.68 -10.81 4.80
CA GLY A 325 -12.33 -10.99 3.51
C GLY A 325 -11.34 -10.97 2.34
N VAL A 326 -11.85 -11.21 1.12
CA VAL A 326 -11.04 -11.17 -0.12
C VAL A 326 -10.41 -9.80 -0.33
N VAL A 327 -11.13 -8.72 -0.02
CA VAL A 327 -10.62 -7.35 -0.09
C VAL A 327 -9.44 -7.16 0.87
N ASP A 328 -9.57 -7.62 2.13
CA ASP A 328 -8.49 -7.52 3.14
C ASP A 328 -7.25 -8.33 2.75
N LEU A 329 -7.45 -9.52 2.16
CA LEU A 329 -6.35 -10.34 1.66
C LEU A 329 -5.56 -9.64 0.57
N GLY A 330 -6.22 -8.84 -0.27
CA GLY A 330 -5.56 -7.99 -1.25
C GLY A 330 -4.60 -6.97 -0.63
N TYR A 331 -5.00 -6.32 0.49
CA TYR A 331 -4.13 -5.43 1.26
C TYR A 331 -2.98 -6.20 1.92
N ILE A 332 -3.30 -7.29 2.62
CA ILE A 332 -2.31 -8.06 3.40
C ILE A 332 -1.23 -8.66 2.51
N THR A 333 -1.62 -9.28 1.38
CA THR A 333 -0.65 -9.85 0.43
C THR A 333 0.23 -8.79 -0.20
N GLY A 334 -0.32 -7.62 -0.53
CA GLY A 334 0.44 -6.47 -1.00
C GLY A 334 1.45 -5.98 0.04
N PHE A 335 1.03 -5.82 1.30
CA PHE A 335 1.93 -5.44 2.40
C PHE A 335 3.02 -6.47 2.65
N GLN A 336 2.72 -7.76 2.60
CA GLN A 336 3.71 -8.83 2.76
C GLN A 336 4.75 -8.78 1.63
N ARG A 337 4.32 -8.68 0.36
CA ARG A 337 5.23 -8.57 -0.79
C ARG A 337 6.13 -7.34 -0.67
N ALA A 338 5.55 -6.17 -0.42
CA ALA A 338 6.31 -4.94 -0.26
C ALA A 338 7.31 -5.04 0.91
N SER A 339 6.90 -5.60 2.06
CA SER A 339 7.77 -5.78 3.22
C SER A 339 8.95 -6.70 2.94
N ILE A 340 8.73 -7.85 2.31
CA ILE A 340 9.78 -8.81 1.97
C ILE A 340 10.79 -8.16 1.02
N ILE A 341 10.32 -7.51 -0.05
CA ILE A 341 11.19 -6.81 -1.01
C ILE A 341 11.97 -5.69 -0.32
N GLY A 342 11.32 -4.93 0.58
CA GLY A 342 11.93 -3.87 1.37
C GLY A 342 13.07 -4.38 2.26
N VAL A 343 12.87 -5.48 2.98
CA VAL A 343 13.90 -6.12 3.82
C VAL A 343 15.07 -6.60 2.97
N ILE A 344 14.81 -7.25 1.83
CA ILE A 344 15.85 -7.66 0.88
C ILE A 344 16.67 -6.44 0.42
N SER A 345 16.00 -5.33 0.07
CA SER A 345 16.65 -4.10 -0.37
C SER A 345 17.53 -3.48 0.72
N ILE A 346 17.10 -3.50 1.99
CA ILE A 346 17.94 -3.04 3.13
C ILE A 346 19.20 -3.88 3.27
N VAL A 347 19.08 -5.22 3.20
CA VAL A 347 20.24 -6.12 3.32
C VAL A 347 21.25 -5.88 2.19
N GLN A 348 20.74 -5.73 0.97
CA GLN A 348 21.56 -5.42 -0.21
C GLN A 348 22.23 -4.05 -0.10
N ALA A 349 21.48 -3.00 0.31
CA ALA A 349 22.00 -1.65 0.52
C ALA A 349 23.10 -1.62 1.59
N ARG A 350 22.89 -2.31 2.72
CA ARG A 350 23.90 -2.44 3.77
C ARG A 350 25.17 -3.12 3.28
N THR A 351 25.01 -4.20 2.51
CA THR A 351 26.15 -4.95 1.95
C THR A 351 26.89 -4.08 0.94
N LEU A 352 26.18 -3.40 0.06
CA LEU A 352 26.75 -2.50 -0.94
C LEU A 352 27.48 -1.32 -0.27
N ALA A 353 26.86 -0.67 0.71
CA ALA A 353 27.49 0.41 1.47
C ALA A 353 28.82 -0.04 2.12
N ARG A 354 28.90 -1.27 2.66
CA ARG A 354 30.14 -1.84 3.20
C ARG A 354 31.20 -2.14 2.14
N LEU A 355 30.77 -2.56 0.95
CA LEU A 355 31.70 -2.84 -0.17
C LEU A 355 32.27 -1.55 -0.78
N ILE A 356 31.49 -0.48 -0.80
CA ILE A 356 31.90 0.83 -1.29
C ILE A 356 32.73 1.58 -0.25
N ALA A 357 32.37 1.50 1.01
CA ALA A 357 33.09 2.11 2.13
C ALA A 357 34.40 1.37 2.46
#